data_e3605166bcf1fdac04bca5f93c477b80
#
_entry.id   e3605166bcf1fdac04bca5f93c477b80
#
_cell.length_a   1.000
_cell.length_b   1.000
_cell.length_c   1.000
_cell.angle_alpha   90.00
_cell.angle_beta   90.00
_cell.angle_gamma   90.00
#
_symmetry.space_group_name_H-M   'P 1'
#
loop_
_entity.id
_entity.type
_entity.pdbx_description
1 polymer ?
#
loop_
_entity_poly.entity_id
_entity_poly.type
_entity_poly.pdbx_seq_one_letter_code
_entity_poly.pdbx_strand_id
1 'polypeptide(L)'
;MSYCVNCGVKLKQSEKVCPLCNTKVINPNNLKDKFTPAYSQVVEKHKGINKKYLCELITVVLICAAIITVLCDLIFTGNITWSIYVIVSILFLDSKLSFILFKNKFIPLIIDLFATETLIYVIAYLNNGLHWFYYLVCPFIFIIWIYIVLCAFVLSKKKYNLLRRFSVAFSFISVILLTIEMCVDMFKYEKIIINWSIYAVLPITIIGLILFIISYNRKLMDEIKQRIFI
;
A
#
# COMPACT_ATOMS: atom_id res chain seq x y z
N MET A 1 -31.19 -53.13 -8.64
CA MET A 1 -29.95 -53.89 -8.36
C MET A 1 -29.29 -54.12 -9.70
N SER A 2 -28.01 -53.80 -9.87
CA SER A 2 -27.26 -54.02 -11.12
C SER A 2 -26.25 -55.13 -10.97
N TYR A 3 -26.08 -55.92 -12.01
CA TYR A 3 -25.13 -57.04 -12.07
C TYR A 3 -24.21 -56.85 -13.27
N CYS A 4 -22.97 -57.27 -13.15
CA CYS A 4 -22.06 -57.26 -14.26
C CYS A 4 -22.47 -58.27 -15.33
N VAL A 5 -22.59 -57.81 -16.58
CA VAL A 5 -23.00 -58.66 -17.71
C VAL A 5 -21.97 -59.74 -18.09
N ASN A 6 -20.71 -59.56 -17.69
CA ASN A 6 -19.60 -60.47 -18.02
C ASN A 6 -19.31 -61.51 -16.92
N CYS A 7 -19.27 -61.09 -15.65
CA CYS A 7 -18.91 -61.98 -14.53
C CYS A 7 -20.04 -62.22 -13.52
N GLY A 8 -21.24 -61.63 -13.69
CA GLY A 8 -22.41 -61.83 -12.87
C GLY A 8 -22.35 -61.25 -11.43
N VAL A 9 -21.28 -60.51 -11.09
CA VAL A 9 -21.14 -59.95 -9.74
C VAL A 9 -22.13 -58.80 -9.53
N LYS A 10 -22.66 -58.69 -8.31
CA LYS A 10 -23.56 -57.60 -7.93
C LYS A 10 -22.78 -56.33 -7.75
N LEU A 11 -23.18 -55.29 -8.50
CA LEU A 11 -22.53 -53.98 -8.51
C LEU A 11 -23.32 -52.95 -7.71
N LYS A 12 -22.64 -52.03 -7.07
CA LYS A 12 -23.27 -50.85 -6.48
C LYS A 12 -23.70 -49.90 -7.58
N GLN A 13 -24.73 -49.11 -7.35
CA GLN A 13 -25.26 -48.17 -8.34
C GLN A 13 -24.26 -47.10 -8.77
N SER A 14 -23.24 -46.81 -7.98
CA SER A 14 -22.20 -45.80 -8.23
C SER A 14 -21.03 -46.33 -9.07
N GLU A 15 -20.91 -47.64 -9.31
CA GLU A 15 -19.76 -48.24 -9.97
C GLU A 15 -19.89 -48.10 -11.49
N LYS A 16 -18.87 -47.47 -12.09
CA LYS A 16 -18.77 -47.27 -13.56
C LYS A 16 -17.99 -48.36 -14.26
N VAL A 17 -17.26 -49.18 -13.50
CA VAL A 17 -16.41 -50.27 -14.00
C VAL A 17 -16.53 -51.42 -13.00
N CYS A 18 -16.64 -52.65 -13.47
CA CYS A 18 -16.67 -53.81 -12.61
C CYS A 18 -15.31 -54.04 -11.93
N PRO A 19 -15.24 -54.14 -10.58
CA PRO A 19 -13.98 -54.31 -9.86
C PRO A 19 -13.30 -55.67 -10.08
N LEU A 20 -14.04 -56.68 -10.58
CA LEU A 20 -13.49 -58.01 -10.83
C LEU A 20 -13.01 -58.27 -12.24
N CYS A 21 -13.74 -57.81 -13.25
CA CYS A 21 -13.43 -58.10 -14.65
C CYS A 21 -13.17 -56.85 -15.50
N ASN A 22 -13.12 -55.66 -14.90
CA ASN A 22 -12.90 -54.35 -15.54
C ASN A 22 -13.86 -54.00 -16.70
N THR A 23 -15.00 -54.71 -16.78
CA THR A 23 -16.02 -54.42 -17.79
C THR A 23 -16.72 -53.12 -17.49
N LYS A 24 -16.88 -52.23 -18.47
CA LYS A 24 -17.56 -50.96 -18.33
C LYS A 24 -19.04 -51.17 -18.05
N VAL A 25 -19.54 -50.61 -16.97
CA VAL A 25 -20.94 -50.70 -16.54
C VAL A 25 -21.73 -49.56 -17.19
N ILE A 26 -22.71 -49.92 -18.02
CA ILE A 26 -23.64 -48.99 -18.62
C ILE A 26 -25.00 -49.16 -17.91
N ASN A 27 -25.35 -48.24 -17.04
CA ASN A 27 -26.65 -48.21 -16.38
C ASN A 27 -27.50 -47.12 -17.04
N PRO A 28 -28.54 -47.48 -17.83
CA PRO A 28 -29.37 -46.50 -18.51
C PRO A 28 -30.17 -45.60 -17.55
N ASN A 29 -30.37 -46.04 -16.31
CA ASN A 29 -31.09 -45.26 -15.30
C ASN A 29 -30.22 -44.24 -14.58
N ASN A 30 -28.89 -44.33 -14.66
CA ASN A 30 -27.97 -43.36 -14.04
C ASN A 30 -27.69 -42.12 -14.89
N LEU A 31 -28.31 -41.97 -16.05
CA LEU A 31 -28.10 -40.81 -16.91
C LEU A 31 -28.81 -39.56 -16.41
N LYS A 32 -29.55 -39.60 -15.32
CA LYS A 32 -30.33 -38.46 -14.81
C LYS A 32 -30.03 -38.00 -13.38
N ASP A 33 -29.27 -38.76 -12.62
CA ASP A 33 -28.90 -38.28 -11.29
C ASP A 33 -27.77 -37.25 -11.43
N LYS A 34 -28.14 -35.97 -11.64
CA LYS A 34 -27.28 -34.86 -11.24
C LYS A 34 -26.99 -35.11 -9.76
N PHE A 35 -25.75 -35.48 -9.47
CA PHE A 35 -25.24 -35.56 -8.12
C PHE A 35 -25.48 -34.21 -7.41
N THR A 36 -26.60 -34.10 -6.73
CA THR A 36 -26.82 -33.00 -5.81
C THR A 36 -26.01 -33.34 -4.57
N PRO A 37 -24.91 -32.66 -4.28
CA PRO A 37 -24.13 -32.89 -3.08
C PRO A 37 -25.05 -32.73 -1.87
N ALA A 38 -24.96 -33.63 -0.90
CA ALA A 38 -25.79 -33.64 0.32
C ALA A 38 -25.58 -32.37 1.20
N TYR A 39 -24.59 -31.55 0.87
CA TYR A 39 -24.29 -30.27 1.52
C TYR A 39 -24.63 -29.15 0.57
N SER A 40 -25.29 -28.11 1.07
CA SER A 40 -25.46 -26.88 0.34
C SER A 40 -24.06 -26.30 0.04
N GLN A 41 -23.67 -26.28 -1.23
CA GLN A 41 -22.44 -25.63 -1.68
C GLN A 41 -22.61 -24.12 -1.76
N VAL A 42 -23.49 -23.56 -0.97
CA VAL A 42 -23.49 -22.13 -0.71
C VAL A 42 -22.29 -21.85 0.20
N VAL A 43 -21.11 -21.79 -0.41
CA VAL A 43 -20.03 -21.04 0.17
C VAL A 43 -20.59 -19.60 0.26
N GLU A 44 -21.00 -19.20 1.46
CA GLU A 44 -21.29 -17.80 1.72
C GLU A 44 -20.03 -17.05 1.32
N LYS A 45 -20.04 -16.47 0.13
CA LYS A 45 -19.04 -15.47 -0.23
C LYS A 45 -19.20 -14.40 0.83
N HIS A 46 -18.31 -14.42 1.83
CA HIS A 46 -18.19 -13.32 2.76
C HIS A 46 -18.16 -12.04 1.89
N LYS A 47 -19.25 -11.30 1.92
CA LYS A 47 -19.30 -9.98 1.26
C LYS A 47 -18.14 -9.21 1.84
N GLY A 48 -17.11 -8.95 1.03
CA GLY A 48 -15.95 -8.20 1.48
C GLY A 48 -16.42 -6.90 2.13
N ILE A 49 -15.72 -6.46 3.16
CA ILE A 49 -16.03 -5.24 3.93
C ILE A 49 -16.25 -4.09 2.93
N ASN A 50 -17.40 -3.42 3.05
CA ASN A 50 -17.68 -2.23 2.25
C ASN A 50 -16.73 -1.12 2.72
N LYS A 51 -15.68 -0.89 1.91
CA LYS A 51 -14.62 0.08 2.24
C LYS A 51 -15.16 1.49 2.44
N LYS A 52 -16.20 1.86 1.67
CA LYS A 52 -16.83 3.18 1.78
C LYS A 52 -17.50 3.34 3.14
N TYR A 53 -18.30 2.36 3.55
CA TYR A 53 -18.96 2.36 4.86
C TYR A 53 -17.96 2.39 6.02
N LEU A 54 -16.84 1.65 5.89
CA LEU A 54 -15.79 1.68 6.90
C LEU A 54 -15.16 3.07 7.03
N CYS A 55 -14.87 3.74 5.90
CA CYS A 55 -14.34 5.10 5.91
C CYS A 55 -15.34 6.08 6.56
N GLU A 56 -16.61 6.02 6.18
CA GLU A 56 -17.66 6.87 6.77
C GLU A 56 -17.75 6.68 8.29
N LEU A 57 -17.68 5.43 8.79
CA LEU A 57 -17.67 5.14 10.21
C LEU A 57 -16.46 5.77 10.92
N ILE A 58 -15.25 5.62 10.34
CA ILE A 58 -14.02 6.20 10.89
C ILE A 58 -14.13 7.73 10.94
N THR A 59 -14.58 8.37 9.85
CA THR A 59 -14.77 9.84 9.81
C THR A 59 -15.73 10.30 10.89
N VAL A 60 -16.85 9.61 11.12
CA VAL A 60 -17.79 9.95 12.20
C VAL A 60 -17.13 9.87 13.58
N VAL A 61 -16.35 8.82 13.85
CA VAL A 61 -15.61 8.67 15.12
C VAL A 61 -14.60 9.81 15.30
N LEU A 62 -13.87 10.18 14.24
CA LEU A 62 -12.92 11.29 14.26
C LEU A 62 -13.60 12.65 14.53
N ILE A 63 -14.76 12.89 13.91
CA ILE A 63 -15.55 14.10 14.17
C ILE A 63 -16.02 14.15 15.63
N CYS A 64 -16.53 13.04 16.17
CA CYS A 64 -16.93 12.97 17.59
C CYS A 64 -15.74 13.28 18.52
N ALA A 65 -14.56 12.73 18.23
CA ALA A 65 -13.34 13.01 18.98
C ALA A 65 -12.97 14.51 18.93
N ALA A 66 -13.06 15.12 17.73
CA ALA A 66 -12.80 16.56 17.55
C ALA A 66 -13.76 17.42 18.38
N ILE A 67 -15.06 17.10 18.36
CA ILE A 67 -16.07 17.84 19.15
C ILE A 67 -15.77 17.73 20.65
N ILE A 68 -15.48 16.52 21.14
CA ILE A 68 -15.17 16.29 22.55
C ILE A 68 -13.92 17.10 22.96
N THR A 69 -12.87 17.10 22.15
CA THR A 69 -11.63 17.85 22.48
C THR A 69 -11.86 19.35 22.51
N VAL A 70 -12.67 19.91 21.60
CA VAL A 70 -13.03 21.33 21.61
C VAL A 70 -13.86 21.69 22.86
N LEU A 71 -14.84 20.86 23.21
CA LEU A 71 -15.64 21.08 24.40
C LEU A 71 -14.80 21.03 25.69
N CYS A 72 -13.87 20.08 25.77
CA CYS A 72 -12.94 20.01 26.89
C CYS A 72 -12.06 21.26 26.97
N ASP A 73 -11.50 21.73 25.86
CA ASP A 73 -10.65 22.91 25.81
C ASP A 73 -11.44 24.17 26.29
N LEU A 74 -12.64 24.35 25.77
CA LEU A 74 -13.53 25.46 26.19
C LEU A 74 -13.88 25.41 27.66
N ILE A 75 -14.15 24.24 28.23
CA ILE A 75 -14.52 24.09 29.65
C ILE A 75 -13.31 24.38 30.56
N PHE A 76 -12.10 23.92 30.18
CA PHE A 76 -10.91 24.05 31.04
C PHE A 76 -10.19 25.39 30.88
N THR A 77 -10.14 25.94 29.67
CA THR A 77 -9.33 27.13 29.36
C THR A 77 -10.19 28.37 29.03
N GLY A 78 -11.47 28.21 28.75
CA GLY A 78 -12.36 29.26 28.28
C GLY A 78 -12.13 29.72 26.86
N ASN A 79 -11.08 29.22 26.18
CA ASN A 79 -10.66 29.57 24.82
C ASN A 79 -10.28 28.33 24.07
N ILE A 80 -10.23 28.43 22.71
CA ILE A 80 -9.71 27.38 21.86
C ILE A 80 -8.18 27.52 21.82
N THR A 81 -7.45 26.61 22.47
CA THR A 81 -5.98 26.66 22.62
C THR A 81 -5.32 25.41 22.04
N TRP A 82 -5.27 24.33 22.80
CA TRP A 82 -4.63 23.08 22.39
C TRP A 82 -5.49 22.22 21.45
N SER A 83 -6.82 22.41 21.48
CA SER A 83 -7.74 21.65 20.62
C SER A 83 -7.48 21.88 19.11
N ILE A 84 -6.93 23.04 18.74
CA ILE A 84 -6.55 23.32 17.33
C ILE A 84 -5.55 22.28 16.82
N TYR A 85 -4.56 21.92 17.61
CA TYR A 85 -3.57 20.88 17.21
C TYR A 85 -4.25 19.54 16.95
N VAL A 86 -5.22 19.17 17.79
CA VAL A 86 -5.96 17.92 17.66
C VAL A 86 -6.85 17.94 16.41
N ILE A 87 -7.57 19.04 16.18
CA ILE A 87 -8.45 19.19 15.00
C ILE A 87 -7.65 19.02 13.71
N VAL A 88 -6.51 19.72 13.57
CA VAL A 88 -5.71 19.67 12.36
C VAL A 88 -5.08 18.29 12.19
N SER A 89 -4.69 17.63 13.28
CA SER A 89 -4.21 16.24 13.25
C SER A 89 -5.30 15.26 12.81
N ILE A 90 -6.54 15.46 13.25
CA ILE A 90 -7.70 14.66 12.83
C ILE A 90 -7.97 14.86 11.34
N LEU A 91 -7.96 16.09 10.84
CA LEU A 91 -8.12 16.39 9.41
C LEU A 91 -7.02 15.73 8.57
N PHE A 92 -5.78 15.74 9.05
CA PHE A 92 -4.68 15.02 8.42
C PHE A 92 -4.90 13.50 8.41
N LEU A 93 -5.37 12.91 9.50
CA LEU A 93 -5.69 11.48 9.54
C LEU A 93 -6.86 11.14 8.60
N ASP A 94 -7.90 11.95 8.57
CA ASP A 94 -9.05 11.75 7.67
C ASP A 94 -8.63 11.82 6.20
N SER A 95 -7.67 12.69 5.85
CA SER A 95 -7.13 12.75 4.48
C SER A 95 -6.56 11.42 3.99
N LYS A 96 -6.02 10.56 4.90
CA LYS A 96 -5.51 9.23 4.56
C LYS A 96 -6.60 8.26 4.09
N LEU A 97 -7.85 8.45 4.51
CA LEU A 97 -8.97 7.63 4.05
C LEU A 97 -9.22 7.81 2.55
N SER A 98 -8.81 8.94 1.98
CA SER A 98 -8.87 9.19 0.55
C SER A 98 -8.14 8.12 -0.28
N PHE A 99 -7.04 7.54 0.22
CA PHE A 99 -6.31 6.45 -0.44
C PHE A 99 -7.13 5.15 -0.57
N ILE A 100 -8.11 4.96 0.30
CA ILE A 100 -9.02 3.81 0.27
C ILE A 100 -10.19 4.08 -0.68
N LEU A 101 -10.69 5.31 -0.70
CA LEU A 101 -11.88 5.73 -1.46
C LEU A 101 -11.60 5.91 -2.95
N PHE A 102 -10.49 6.58 -3.29
CA PHE A 102 -10.19 6.90 -4.68
C PHE A 102 -9.48 5.75 -5.39
N LYS A 103 -10.00 5.38 -6.58
CA LYS A 103 -9.37 4.41 -7.47
C LYS A 103 -8.08 4.98 -8.09
N ASN A 104 -8.11 6.25 -8.47
CA ASN A 104 -6.94 6.96 -8.98
C ASN A 104 -6.09 7.47 -7.81
N LYS A 105 -4.88 6.95 -7.67
CA LYS A 105 -3.98 7.26 -6.54
C LYS A 105 -3.31 8.63 -6.61
N PHE A 106 -3.41 9.34 -7.74
CA PHE A 106 -2.88 10.71 -7.84
C PHE A 106 -3.73 11.72 -7.05
N ILE A 107 -5.07 11.56 -7.02
CA ILE A 107 -5.96 12.45 -6.27
C ILE A 107 -5.65 12.43 -4.76
N PRO A 108 -5.61 11.26 -4.08
CA PRO A 108 -5.27 11.22 -2.66
C PRO A 108 -3.84 11.70 -2.37
N LEU A 109 -2.87 11.54 -3.29
CA LEU A 109 -1.54 12.11 -3.13
C LEU A 109 -1.57 13.65 -3.06
N ILE A 110 -2.37 14.30 -3.90
CA ILE A 110 -2.54 15.76 -3.86
C ILE A 110 -3.23 16.19 -2.56
N ILE A 111 -4.30 15.51 -2.16
CA ILE A 111 -4.99 15.77 -0.90
C ILE A 111 -4.02 15.64 0.28
N ASP A 112 -3.18 14.61 0.28
CA ASP A 112 -2.20 14.35 1.32
C ASP A 112 -1.12 15.42 1.42
N LEU A 113 -0.65 15.96 0.29
CA LEU A 113 0.27 17.09 0.26
C LEU A 113 -0.34 18.30 0.99
N PHE A 114 -1.53 18.73 0.56
CA PHE A 114 -2.18 19.89 1.18
C PHE A 114 -2.52 19.66 2.66
N ALA A 115 -2.93 18.45 3.03
CA ALA A 115 -3.19 18.11 4.43
C ALA A 115 -1.90 18.15 5.28
N THR A 116 -0.78 17.68 4.74
CA THR A 116 0.53 17.73 5.42
C THR A 116 1.01 19.18 5.58
N GLU A 117 0.94 19.98 4.52
CA GLU A 117 1.29 21.40 4.55
C GLU A 117 0.44 22.16 5.56
N THR A 118 -0.88 21.94 5.55
CA THR A 118 -1.82 22.60 6.48
C THR A 118 -1.52 22.22 7.92
N LEU A 119 -1.26 20.94 8.21
CA LEU A 119 -0.91 20.49 9.56
C LEU A 119 0.32 21.22 10.09
N ILE A 120 1.41 21.24 9.32
CA ILE A 120 2.67 21.82 9.78
C ILE A 120 2.60 23.35 9.79
N TYR A 121 1.88 23.96 8.84
CA TYR A 121 1.61 25.40 8.85
C TYR A 121 0.90 25.86 10.13
N VAL A 122 -0.17 25.17 10.54
CA VAL A 122 -0.89 25.53 11.77
C VAL A 122 -0.01 25.35 13.00
N ILE A 123 0.78 24.28 13.08
CA ILE A 123 1.73 24.09 14.18
C ILE A 123 2.76 25.22 14.21
N ALA A 124 3.32 25.62 13.06
CA ALA A 124 4.27 26.70 12.95
C ALA A 124 3.64 28.07 13.33
N TYR A 125 2.41 28.30 12.87
CA TYR A 125 1.68 29.54 13.19
C TYR A 125 1.45 29.69 14.70
N LEU A 126 0.95 28.65 15.36
CA LEU A 126 0.66 28.68 16.80
C LEU A 126 1.92 28.81 17.67
N ASN A 127 3.08 28.36 17.17
CA ASN A 127 4.36 28.46 17.86
C ASN A 127 5.23 29.67 17.39
N ASN A 128 4.65 30.65 16.68
CA ASN A 128 5.37 31.79 16.11
C ASN A 128 6.59 31.39 15.24
N GLY A 129 6.49 30.23 14.61
CA GLY A 129 7.58 29.62 13.83
C GLY A 129 7.42 29.77 12.31
N LEU A 130 6.67 30.74 11.81
CA LEU A 130 6.43 30.91 10.37
C LEU A 130 7.72 31.07 9.55
N HIS A 131 8.76 31.66 10.15
CA HIS A 131 10.05 31.82 9.48
C HIS A 131 10.66 30.47 9.07
N TRP A 132 10.77 29.52 10.02
CA TRP A 132 11.32 28.21 9.68
C TRP A 132 10.38 27.38 8.78
N PHE A 133 9.08 27.61 8.86
CA PHE A 133 8.13 26.95 7.98
C PHE A 133 8.35 27.31 6.52
N TYR A 134 8.39 28.61 6.18
CA TYR A 134 8.54 29.04 4.79
C TYR A 134 9.92 28.75 4.21
N TYR A 135 10.99 28.94 4.97
CA TYR A 135 12.35 28.80 4.47
C TYR A 135 12.88 27.36 4.48
N LEU A 136 12.39 26.51 5.38
CA LEU A 136 12.90 25.14 5.52
C LEU A 136 11.85 24.10 5.16
N VAL A 137 10.69 24.11 5.84
CA VAL A 137 9.76 22.97 5.82
C VAL A 137 8.94 22.94 4.55
N CYS A 138 8.36 24.05 4.14
CA CYS A 138 7.53 24.12 2.96
C CYS A 138 8.26 23.65 1.68
N PRO A 139 9.44 24.21 1.32
CA PRO A 139 10.18 23.72 0.16
C PRO A 139 10.60 22.25 0.30
N PHE A 140 10.94 21.81 1.52
CA PHE A 140 11.33 20.44 1.81
C PHE A 140 10.19 19.43 1.57
N ILE A 141 8.99 19.74 2.07
CA ILE A 141 7.80 18.89 1.85
C ILE A 141 7.47 18.81 0.37
N PHE A 142 7.51 19.94 -0.36
CA PHE A 142 7.28 20.01 -1.80
C PHE A 142 8.24 19.11 -2.57
N ILE A 143 9.53 19.19 -2.27
CA ILE A 143 10.56 18.38 -2.91
C ILE A 143 10.35 16.90 -2.64
N ILE A 144 10.15 16.52 -1.37
CA ILE A 144 9.86 15.11 -1.01
C ILE A 144 8.62 14.60 -1.72
N TRP A 145 7.57 15.40 -1.77
CA TRP A 145 6.33 15.01 -2.41
C TRP A 145 6.52 14.77 -3.91
N ILE A 146 7.26 15.66 -4.62
CA ILE A 146 7.62 15.45 -6.02
C ILE A 146 8.36 14.12 -6.20
N TYR A 147 9.32 13.80 -5.33
CA TYR A 147 10.04 12.52 -5.38
C TYR A 147 9.13 11.33 -5.14
N ILE A 148 8.19 11.40 -4.20
CA ILE A 148 7.22 10.34 -3.94
C ILE A 148 6.37 10.08 -5.19
N VAL A 149 5.87 11.14 -5.84
CA VAL A 149 5.06 11.03 -7.06
C VAL A 149 5.87 10.42 -8.21
N LEU A 150 7.10 10.89 -8.43
CA LEU A 150 7.98 10.35 -9.47
C LEU A 150 8.32 8.89 -9.20
N CYS A 151 8.65 8.54 -7.95
CA CYS A 151 8.93 7.17 -7.54
C CYS A 151 7.70 6.27 -7.75
N ALA A 152 6.51 6.71 -7.32
CA ALA A 152 5.27 5.98 -7.53
C ALA A 152 4.97 5.77 -9.02
N PHE A 153 5.19 6.78 -9.86
CA PHE A 153 5.02 6.69 -11.30
C PHE A 153 5.97 5.67 -11.93
N VAL A 154 7.25 5.70 -11.57
CA VAL A 154 8.26 4.76 -12.08
C VAL A 154 7.98 3.33 -11.60
N LEU A 155 7.67 3.17 -10.30
CA LEU A 155 7.41 1.87 -9.69
C LEU A 155 6.10 1.22 -10.17
N SER A 156 5.12 2.01 -10.59
CA SER A 156 3.84 1.49 -11.11
C SER A 156 3.97 0.82 -12.49
N LYS A 157 5.06 1.08 -13.23
CA LYS A 157 5.27 0.47 -14.54
C LYS A 157 5.56 -1.03 -14.40
N LYS A 158 4.62 -1.87 -14.84
CA LYS A 158 4.72 -3.34 -14.82
C LYS A 158 5.93 -3.91 -15.59
N LYS A 159 6.52 -3.12 -16.50
CA LYS A 159 7.67 -3.49 -17.33
C LYS A 159 8.97 -3.63 -16.52
N TYR A 160 9.04 -3.05 -15.33
CA TYR A 160 10.27 -3.05 -14.54
C TYR A 160 10.35 -4.26 -13.61
N ASN A 161 11.51 -4.96 -13.70
CA ASN A 161 11.86 -6.04 -12.79
C ASN A 161 12.03 -5.52 -11.36
N LEU A 162 11.89 -6.40 -10.35
CA LEU A 162 12.00 -6.06 -8.94
C LEU A 162 13.34 -5.34 -8.63
N LEU A 163 14.48 -5.84 -9.15
CA LEU A 163 15.79 -5.22 -8.95
C LEU A 163 15.86 -3.80 -9.52
N ARG A 164 15.24 -3.54 -10.68
CA ARG A 164 15.16 -2.19 -11.25
C ARG A 164 14.35 -1.24 -10.39
N ARG A 165 13.29 -1.73 -9.76
CA ARG A 165 12.49 -0.92 -8.83
C ARG A 165 13.31 -0.53 -7.60
N PHE A 166 14.08 -1.47 -7.03
CA PHE A 166 15.00 -1.17 -5.92
C PHE A 166 16.08 -0.18 -6.33
N SER A 167 16.72 -0.34 -7.50
CA SER A 167 17.70 0.62 -8.00
C SER A 167 17.16 2.05 -8.08
N VAL A 168 15.96 2.21 -8.62
CA VAL A 168 15.28 3.52 -8.68
C VAL A 168 14.99 4.06 -7.28
N ALA A 169 14.51 3.22 -6.35
CA ALA A 169 14.25 3.63 -4.97
C ALA A 169 15.52 4.11 -4.27
N PHE A 170 16.66 3.41 -4.42
CA PHE A 170 17.95 3.84 -3.86
C PHE A 170 18.41 5.18 -4.45
N SER A 171 18.23 5.39 -5.76
CA SER A 171 18.54 6.68 -6.39
C SER A 171 17.70 7.83 -5.82
N PHE A 172 16.39 7.61 -5.57
CA PHE A 172 15.54 8.61 -4.93
C PHE A 172 15.96 8.91 -3.50
N ILE A 173 16.34 7.89 -2.70
CA ILE A 173 16.83 8.08 -1.34
C ILE A 173 18.09 8.96 -1.35
N SER A 174 19.02 8.73 -2.27
CA SER A 174 20.24 9.54 -2.41
C SER A 174 19.93 11.00 -2.67
N VAL A 175 18.99 11.29 -3.57
CA VAL A 175 18.60 12.68 -3.89
C VAL A 175 17.90 13.33 -2.70
N ILE A 176 17.03 12.61 -1.98
CA ILE A 176 16.38 13.12 -0.76
C ILE A 176 17.42 13.51 0.28
N LEU A 177 18.45 12.69 0.53
CA LEU A 177 19.50 12.99 1.51
C LEU A 177 20.27 14.28 1.14
N LEU A 178 20.60 14.47 -0.14
CA LEU A 178 21.23 15.71 -0.60
C LEU A 178 20.33 16.92 -0.38
N THR A 179 19.04 16.80 -0.71
CA THR A 179 18.10 17.92 -0.55
C THR A 179 17.88 18.29 0.90
N ILE A 180 17.92 17.31 1.85
CA ILE A 180 17.85 17.57 3.28
C ILE A 180 19.02 18.47 3.71
N GLU A 181 20.26 18.09 3.36
CA GLU A 181 21.44 18.88 3.72
C GLU A 181 21.36 20.27 3.13
N MET A 182 21.06 20.38 1.84
CA MET A 182 20.94 21.68 1.17
C MET A 182 19.91 22.61 1.84
N CYS A 183 18.74 22.09 2.21
CA CYS A 183 17.71 22.89 2.88
C CYS A 183 18.16 23.34 4.28
N VAL A 184 18.79 22.44 5.04
CA VAL A 184 19.30 22.75 6.40
C VAL A 184 20.43 23.78 6.34
N ASP A 185 21.36 23.64 5.39
CA ASP A 185 22.49 24.56 5.23
C ASP A 185 22.04 25.95 4.79
N MET A 186 21.11 26.02 3.83
CA MET A 186 20.51 27.29 3.43
C MET A 186 19.82 27.99 4.60
N PHE A 187 19.13 27.23 5.46
CA PHE A 187 18.45 27.79 6.62
C PHE A 187 19.42 28.29 7.70
N LYS A 188 20.53 27.56 7.94
CA LYS A 188 21.48 27.87 9.04
C LYS A 188 22.58 28.83 8.62
N TYR A 189 23.12 28.68 7.43
CA TYR A 189 24.38 29.29 7.01
C TYR A 189 24.22 30.22 5.80
N GLU A 190 23.04 30.27 5.20
CA GLU A 190 22.77 30.98 3.94
C GLU A 190 23.73 30.56 2.81
N LYS A 191 24.41 29.43 2.96
CA LYS A 191 25.37 28.85 2.02
C LYS A 191 25.18 27.34 1.97
N ILE A 192 25.33 26.75 0.79
CA ILE A 192 25.29 25.31 0.60
C ILE A 192 26.70 24.75 0.82
N ILE A 193 26.88 23.92 1.84
CA ILE A 193 28.15 23.27 2.17
C ILE A 193 27.85 21.79 2.36
N ILE A 194 28.10 20.98 1.32
CA ILE A 194 27.84 19.53 1.35
C ILE A 194 28.95 18.85 2.18
N ASN A 195 28.62 18.35 3.35
CA ASN A 195 29.54 17.70 4.27
C ASN A 195 29.16 16.24 4.59
N TRP A 196 28.06 16.04 5.31
CA TRP A 196 27.70 14.74 5.84
C TRP A 196 26.91 13.86 4.84
N SER A 197 26.10 14.45 3.98
CA SER A 197 25.28 13.68 3.03
C SER A 197 26.14 12.92 2.03
N ILE A 198 27.31 13.42 1.67
CA ILE A 198 28.19 12.78 0.70
C ILE A 198 28.60 11.37 1.17
N TYR A 199 28.87 11.21 2.48
CA TYR A 199 29.23 9.92 3.06
C TYR A 199 28.08 8.90 3.01
N ALA A 200 26.84 9.35 3.07
CA ALA A 200 25.65 8.50 2.97
C ALA A 200 25.24 8.27 1.52
N VAL A 201 25.31 9.31 0.68
CA VAL A 201 24.88 9.28 -0.72
C VAL A 201 25.78 8.39 -1.58
N LEU A 202 27.09 8.45 -1.40
CA LEU A 202 28.04 7.65 -2.19
C LEU A 202 27.75 6.14 -2.12
N PRO A 203 27.68 5.48 -0.94
CA PRO A 203 27.40 4.06 -0.88
C PRO A 203 26.01 3.71 -1.40
N ILE A 204 24.99 4.53 -1.14
CA ILE A 204 23.63 4.30 -1.59
C ILE A 204 23.54 4.38 -3.13
N THR A 205 24.19 5.37 -3.74
CA THR A 205 24.21 5.50 -5.21
C THR A 205 24.98 4.35 -5.86
N ILE A 206 26.11 3.91 -5.28
CA ILE A 206 26.88 2.77 -5.80
C ILE A 206 26.01 1.51 -5.76
N ILE A 207 25.34 1.22 -4.65
CA ILE A 207 24.42 0.08 -4.55
C ILE A 207 23.29 0.21 -5.59
N GLY A 208 22.70 1.38 -5.73
CA GLY A 208 21.69 1.65 -6.75
C GLY A 208 22.17 1.38 -8.17
N LEU A 209 23.39 1.81 -8.51
CA LEU A 209 24.01 1.57 -9.82
C LEU A 209 24.29 0.08 -10.06
N ILE A 210 24.83 -0.63 -9.06
CA ILE A 210 25.07 -2.07 -9.15
C ILE A 210 23.76 -2.82 -9.44
N LEU A 211 22.70 -2.52 -8.68
CA LEU A 211 21.37 -3.12 -8.90
C LEU A 211 20.81 -2.79 -10.28
N PHE A 212 21.05 -1.57 -10.78
CA PHE A 212 20.65 -1.16 -12.11
C PHE A 212 21.35 -1.98 -13.20
N ILE A 213 22.67 -2.13 -13.11
CA ILE A 213 23.47 -2.90 -14.06
C ILE A 213 23.04 -4.37 -14.05
N ILE A 214 22.87 -4.98 -12.88
CA ILE A 214 22.38 -6.36 -12.74
C ILE A 214 20.97 -6.49 -13.36
N SER A 215 20.09 -5.52 -13.16
CA SER A 215 18.72 -5.56 -13.69
C SER A 215 18.66 -5.47 -15.22
N TYR A 216 19.70 -4.94 -15.86
CA TYR A 216 19.78 -4.81 -17.31
C TYR A 216 20.34 -6.10 -17.95
N ASN A 217 21.21 -6.83 -17.25
CA ASN A 217 21.81 -8.06 -17.73
C ASN A 217 20.88 -9.27 -17.50
N ARG A 218 20.25 -9.78 -18.56
CA ARG A 218 19.31 -10.92 -18.49
C ARG A 218 19.96 -12.21 -17.95
N LYS A 219 21.22 -12.49 -18.32
CA LYS A 219 21.92 -13.70 -17.86
C LYS A 219 22.13 -13.70 -16.35
N LEU A 220 22.65 -12.59 -15.79
CA LEU A 220 22.82 -12.43 -14.35
C LEU A 220 21.47 -12.49 -13.58
N MET A 221 20.43 -11.94 -14.20
CA MET A 221 19.10 -11.96 -13.61
C MET A 221 18.55 -13.39 -13.50
N ASP A 222 18.75 -14.22 -14.51
CA ASP A 222 18.25 -15.59 -14.52
C ASP A 222 19.06 -16.48 -13.56
N GLU A 223 20.38 -16.28 -13.46
CA GLU A 223 21.24 -16.95 -12.47
C GLU A 223 20.82 -16.60 -11.02
N ILE A 224 20.54 -15.32 -10.75
CA ILE A 224 20.08 -14.88 -9.43
C ILE A 224 18.72 -15.51 -9.10
N LYS A 225 17.78 -15.54 -10.05
CA LYS A 225 16.49 -16.19 -9.84
C LYS A 225 16.64 -17.68 -9.53
N GLN A 226 17.47 -18.40 -10.28
CA GLN A 226 17.72 -19.82 -10.05
C GLN A 226 18.30 -20.10 -8.66
N ARG A 227 19.19 -19.21 -8.14
CA ARG A 227 19.80 -19.38 -6.83
C ARG A 227 18.90 -18.98 -5.64
N ILE A 228 17.96 -18.06 -5.86
CA ILE A 228 17.06 -17.57 -4.79
C ILE A 228 15.79 -18.44 -4.67
N PHE A 229 15.34 -19.04 -5.78
CA PHE A 229 14.10 -19.82 -5.83
C PHE A 229 14.31 -21.34 -5.93
N ILE A 230 15.48 -21.86 -5.50
CA ILE A 230 15.70 -23.32 -5.36
C ILE A 230 15.17 -23.81 -4.02
#